data_d49113b428b0e822917f470618560831
#
_entry.id   d49113b428b0e822917f470618560831
#
_cell.length_a   1.000
_cell.length_b   1.000
_cell.length_c   1.000
_cell.angle_alpha   90.00
_cell.angle_beta   90.00
_cell.angle_gamma   90.00
#
_symmetry.space_group_name_H-M   'P 1'
#
loop_
_entity.id
_entity.type
_entity.pdbx_description
1 polymer ?
#
loop_
_entity_poly.entity_id
_entity_poly.type
_entity_poly.pdbx_seq_one_letter_code
_entity_poly.pdbx_strand_id
1 'polypeptide(L)'
;MNANILIADDEPNQLELMSFNLTNAGYSIIKATNGKEAIELIENHSPDLIILDWMMPKMSGIDACRTLRSRSETKQIPIIILSARSEDSDKSLGLD
;
A
#
# COMPACT_ATOMS: atom_id res chain seq x y z
N MET A 1 -11.69 -4.01 18.28
CA MET A 1 -10.35 -4.37 17.85
C MET A 1 -10.02 -3.74 16.52
N ASN A 2 -8.90 -3.08 16.41
CA ASN A 2 -8.57 -2.34 15.20
C ASN A 2 -7.52 -3.08 14.38
N ALA A 3 -7.79 -3.20 13.08
CA ALA A 3 -6.80 -3.71 12.19
C ALA A 3 -5.79 -2.60 11.85
N ASN A 4 -4.56 -3.00 11.65
CA ASN A 4 -3.50 -2.08 11.24
C ASN A 4 -3.31 -2.19 9.74
N ILE A 5 -3.39 -1.06 9.05
CA ILE A 5 -3.25 -1.02 7.60
C ILE A 5 -2.08 -0.13 7.25
N LEU A 6 -1.16 -0.64 6.46
CA LEU A 6 -0.07 0.17 5.94
C LEU A 6 -0.44 0.64 4.55
N ILE A 7 -0.30 1.95 4.31
CA ILE A 7 -0.57 2.55 3.01
C ILE A 7 0.72 3.21 2.52
N ALA A 8 1.16 2.85 1.33
CA ALA A 8 2.34 3.45 0.72
C ALA A 8 1.93 4.17 -0.56
N ASP A 9 2.23 5.45 -0.63
CA ASP A 9 1.89 6.29 -1.78
C ASP A 9 2.80 7.50 -1.73
N ASP A 10 3.42 7.85 -2.85
CA ASP A 10 4.33 8.98 -2.89
C ASP A 10 3.60 10.31 -3.11
N GLU A 11 2.31 10.28 -3.34
CA GLU A 11 1.51 11.49 -3.52
C GLU A 11 0.88 11.87 -2.19
N PRO A 12 1.32 12.99 -1.56
CA PRO A 12 0.88 13.29 -0.19
C PRO A 12 -0.61 13.46 -0.03
N ASN A 13 -1.28 14.08 -1.00
CA ASN A 13 -2.71 14.30 -0.87
C ASN A 13 -3.49 13.01 -0.95
N GLN A 14 -3.06 12.11 -1.81
CA GLN A 14 -3.68 10.79 -1.92
C GLN A 14 -3.51 10.01 -0.63
N LEU A 15 -2.29 10.03 -0.10
CA LEU A 15 -1.97 9.31 1.12
C LEU A 15 -2.81 9.83 2.28
N GLU A 16 -2.93 11.15 2.41
CA GLU A 16 -3.71 11.75 3.47
C GLU A 16 -5.20 11.41 3.32
N LEU A 17 -5.72 11.45 2.11
CA LEU A 17 -7.13 11.17 1.90
C LEU A 17 -7.47 9.73 2.28
N MET A 18 -6.67 8.78 1.82
CA MET A 18 -6.92 7.39 2.17
C MET A 18 -6.78 7.16 3.67
N SER A 19 -5.75 7.77 4.27
CA SER A 19 -5.55 7.63 5.71
C SER A 19 -6.72 8.17 6.50
N PHE A 20 -7.22 9.34 6.10
CA PHE A 20 -8.36 9.95 6.78
C PHE A 20 -9.59 9.06 6.69
N ASN A 21 -9.89 8.57 5.50
CA ASN A 21 -11.08 7.76 5.32
C ASN A 21 -11.01 6.45 6.10
N LEU A 22 -9.87 5.79 6.09
CA LEU A 22 -9.73 4.52 6.77
C LEU A 22 -9.65 4.69 8.29
N THR A 23 -9.04 5.77 8.74
CA THR A 23 -9.03 6.07 10.18
C THR A 23 -10.45 6.30 10.67
N ASN A 24 -11.25 7.02 9.89
CA ASN A 24 -12.65 7.25 10.27
C ASN A 24 -13.46 5.95 10.28
N ALA A 25 -13.02 4.96 9.52
CA ALA A 25 -13.70 3.67 9.52
C ALA A 25 -13.25 2.76 10.66
N GLY A 26 -12.31 3.21 11.49
CA GLY A 26 -11.91 2.46 12.66
C GLY A 26 -10.59 1.75 12.57
N TYR A 27 -9.83 1.97 11.51
CA TYR A 27 -8.53 1.30 11.33
C TYR A 27 -7.39 2.16 11.83
N SER A 28 -6.31 1.51 12.23
CA SER A 28 -5.06 2.20 12.56
C SER A 28 -4.19 2.20 11.30
N ILE A 29 -3.66 3.37 10.96
CA ILE A 29 -2.97 3.55 9.68
C ILE A 29 -1.49 3.83 9.91
N ILE A 30 -0.66 3.15 9.12
CA ILE A 30 0.78 3.39 9.05
C ILE A 30 1.04 3.91 7.64
N LYS A 31 1.71 5.05 7.53
CA LYS A 31 1.93 5.72 6.25
C LYS A 31 3.37 5.58 5.80
N ALA A 32 3.56 5.29 4.52
CA ALA A 32 4.87 5.25 3.89
C ALA A 32 4.80 6.03 2.59
N THR A 33 5.92 6.62 2.19
CA THR A 33 5.96 7.45 1.00
C THR A 33 6.68 6.80 -0.16
N ASN A 34 7.24 5.63 0.04
CA ASN A 34 7.87 4.87 -1.04
C ASN A 34 7.94 3.40 -0.63
N GLY A 35 8.33 2.55 -1.59
CA GLY A 35 8.32 1.13 -1.33
C GLY A 35 9.37 0.69 -0.32
N LYS A 36 10.52 1.35 -0.33
CA LYS A 36 11.57 0.97 0.61
C LYS A 36 11.14 1.26 2.05
N GLU A 37 10.57 2.44 2.27
CA GLU A 37 10.06 2.79 3.58
C GLU A 37 8.95 1.83 4.01
N ALA A 38 8.10 1.46 3.05
CA ALA A 38 7.02 0.52 3.33
C ALA A 38 7.56 -0.81 3.85
N ILE A 39 8.59 -1.35 3.19
CA ILE A 39 9.17 -2.61 3.62
C ILE A 39 9.68 -2.52 5.05
N GLU A 40 10.37 -1.42 5.37
CA GLU A 40 10.91 -1.24 6.72
C GLU A 40 9.81 -1.19 7.76
N LEU A 41 8.74 -0.45 7.46
CA LEU A 41 7.64 -0.32 8.40
C LEU A 41 6.86 -1.63 8.55
N ILE A 42 6.72 -2.38 7.48
CA ILE A 42 6.05 -3.66 7.53
C ILE A 42 6.79 -4.63 8.45
N GLU A 43 8.12 -4.63 8.34
CA GLU A 43 8.93 -5.52 9.17
C GLU A 43 8.81 -5.17 10.65
N ASN A 44 8.66 -3.89 10.95
CA ASN A 44 8.60 -3.44 12.34
C ASN A 44 7.21 -3.53 12.94
N HIS A 45 6.16 -3.45 12.14
CA HIS A 45 4.80 -3.31 12.64
C HIS A 45 3.86 -4.46 12.30
N SER A 46 4.20 -5.30 11.37
CA SER A 46 3.39 -6.46 10.96
C SER A 46 1.92 -6.09 10.74
N PRO A 47 1.64 -5.24 9.77
CA PRO A 47 0.25 -4.82 9.53
C PRO A 47 -0.62 -5.99 9.08
N ASP A 48 -1.93 -5.79 9.20
CA ASP A 48 -2.91 -6.79 8.79
C ASP A 48 -3.25 -6.70 7.31
N LEU A 49 -3.01 -5.55 6.71
CA LEU A 49 -3.29 -5.31 5.29
C LEU A 49 -2.30 -4.28 4.78
N ILE A 50 -1.87 -4.44 3.54
CA ILE A 50 -0.92 -3.53 2.91
C ILE A 50 -1.56 -3.00 1.64
N ILE A 51 -1.55 -1.67 1.47
CA ILE A 51 -2.03 -1.02 0.26
C ILE A 51 -0.84 -0.27 -0.34
N LEU A 52 -0.46 -0.64 -1.55
CA LEU A 52 0.71 -0.07 -2.22
C LEU A 52 0.30 0.62 -3.50
N ASP A 53 0.77 1.84 -3.70
CA ASP A 53 0.66 2.48 -5.00
C ASP A 53 1.64 1.82 -5.95
N TRP A 54 1.22 1.62 -7.19
CA TRP A 54 2.07 0.97 -8.19
C TRP A 54 3.33 1.78 -8.47
N MET A 55 3.16 3.07 -8.71
CA MET A 55 4.25 3.94 -9.17
C MET A 55 4.81 4.74 -8.01
N MET A 56 5.91 4.29 -7.46
CA MET A 56 6.57 4.99 -6.37
C MET A 56 8.06 5.06 -6.64
N PRO A 57 8.73 6.11 -6.14
CA PRO A 57 10.19 6.18 -6.27
C PRO A 57 10.86 5.13 -5.40
N LYS A 58 12.10 4.86 -5.70
CA LYS A 58 12.99 3.96 -4.98
C LYS A 58 12.61 2.50 -5.13
N MET A 59 11.35 2.16 -4.97
CA MET A 59 10.88 0.79 -5.14
C MET A 59 9.41 0.86 -5.47
N SER A 60 9.04 0.34 -6.64
CA SER A 60 7.64 0.35 -7.08
C SER A 60 6.80 -0.58 -6.22
N GLY A 61 5.47 -0.41 -6.31
CA GLY A 61 4.56 -1.30 -5.59
C GLY A 61 4.73 -2.76 -5.99
N ILE A 62 4.97 -3.00 -7.27
CA ILE A 62 5.19 -4.37 -7.75
C ILE A 62 6.45 -4.97 -7.13
N ASP A 63 7.54 -4.21 -7.11
CA ASP A 63 8.78 -4.70 -6.54
C ASP A 63 8.65 -4.92 -5.04
N ALA A 64 7.95 -4.01 -4.35
CA ALA A 64 7.72 -4.18 -2.92
C ALA A 64 6.90 -5.44 -2.66
N CYS A 65 5.86 -5.67 -3.45
CA CYS A 65 5.05 -6.86 -3.31
C CYS A 65 5.88 -8.13 -3.50
N ARG A 66 6.73 -8.13 -4.53
CA ARG A 66 7.59 -9.28 -4.79
C ARG A 66 8.51 -9.56 -3.61
N THR A 67 9.09 -8.50 -3.04
CA THR A 67 9.96 -8.65 -1.88
C THR A 67 9.20 -9.24 -0.69
N LEU A 68 8.00 -8.74 -0.43
CA LEU A 68 7.20 -9.21 0.69
C LEU A 68 6.79 -10.66 0.52
N ARG A 69 6.45 -11.07 -0.70
CA ARG A 69 6.05 -12.43 -0.96
C ARG A 69 7.20 -13.42 -0.83
N SER A 70 8.44 -12.93 -0.91
CA SER A 70 9.60 -13.80 -0.79
C SER A 70 10.02 -14.05 0.65
N ARG A 71 9.40 -13.38 1.63
CA ARG A 71 9.78 -13.50 3.04
C ARG A 71 8.70 -14.23 3.81
N SER A 72 9.12 -15.17 4.65
CA SER A 72 8.15 -15.98 5.38
C SER A 72 7.31 -15.14 6.34
N GLU A 73 7.87 -14.08 6.89
CA GLU A 73 7.16 -13.24 7.86
C GLU A 73 6.05 -12.42 7.22
N THR A 74 6.15 -12.13 5.93
CA THR A 74 5.24 -11.20 5.29
C THR A 74 4.45 -11.80 4.13
N LYS A 75 4.78 -13.02 3.70
CA LYS A 75 4.19 -13.53 2.48
C LYS A 75 2.70 -13.77 2.56
N GLN A 76 2.16 -13.88 3.77
CA GLN A 76 0.72 -14.13 3.93
C GLN A 76 -0.09 -12.87 4.18
N ILE A 77 0.54 -11.72 4.33
CA ILE A 77 -0.19 -10.49 4.55
C ILE A 77 -0.88 -10.09 3.25
N PRO A 78 -2.19 -9.84 3.26
CA PRO A 78 -2.89 -9.41 2.05
C PRO A 78 -2.33 -8.09 1.53
N ILE A 79 -2.15 -7.99 0.22
CA ILE A 79 -1.62 -6.80 -0.42
C ILE A 79 -2.56 -6.36 -1.53
N ILE A 80 -2.92 -5.09 -1.53
CA ILE A 80 -3.68 -4.46 -2.59
C ILE A 80 -2.77 -3.47 -3.30
N ILE A 81 -2.64 -3.60 -4.60
CA ILE A 81 -1.84 -2.66 -5.38
C ILE A 81 -2.78 -1.75 -6.13
N LEU A 82 -2.60 -0.45 -5.93
CA LEU A 82 -3.43 0.54 -6.59
C LEU A 82 -2.78 0.94 -7.89
N SER A 83 -3.53 0.82 -8.96
CA SER A 83 -3.09 1.22 -10.27
C SER A 83 -3.59 2.64 -10.53
N ALA A 84 -3.06 3.58 -9.80
CA ALA A 84 -3.63 4.91 -9.76
C ALA A 84 -3.63 5.60 -11.11
N ARG A 85 -2.72 5.23 -11.99
CA ARG A 85 -2.65 5.87 -13.30
C ARG A 85 -3.71 5.38 -14.25
N SER A 86 -4.48 4.43 -13.79
CA SER A 86 -5.47 3.80 -14.66
C SER A 86 -6.68 4.68 -14.92
N GLU A 87 -6.76 5.79 -14.29
CA GLU A 87 -7.93 6.63 -14.55
C GLU A 87 -8.03 6.97 -16.02
N ASP A 88 -6.97 6.79 -16.69
CA ASP A 88 -7.11 6.92 -18.10
C ASP A 88 -7.32 5.59 -18.68
N SER A 89 -7.60 5.11 -18.35
CA SER A 89 -7.80 4.02 -18.81
C SER A 89 -8.60 3.22 -18.61
N ASP A 90 -8.69 3.80 -18.41
CA ASP A 90 -9.19 3.13 -18.47
C ASP A 90 -9.62 2.49 -18.50
N LYS A 91 -9.82 2.96 -18.69
CA LYS A 91 -10.02 2.28 -18.84
C LYS A 91 -10.01 1.33 -18.66
N SER A 92 -10.02 1.44 -18.82
CA SER A 92 -9.93 0.39 -18.81
C SER A 92 -10.15 -0.40 -18.26
N LEU A 93 -10.20 -0.11 -18.33
CA LEU A 93 -10.34 -1.01 -18.02
C LEU A 93 -10.64 -1.77 -17.67
N GLY A 94 -10.66 -1.51 -17.76
CA GLY A 94 -10.85 -2.35 -17.68
C GLY A 94 -11.16 -2.96 -17.35
N LEU A 95 -11.20 -2.70 -17.68
CA LEU A 95 -11.48 -3.39 -17.52
C LEU A 95 -11.73 -3.92 -17.53
N ASP A 96 -11.71 -3.58 -17.93
CA ASP A 96 -11.87 -4.23 -18.07
C ASP A 96 -12.05 -4.65 -17.96
#